data_0b7f887b58026d1ff23d0faa009df425
#
_entry.id   0b7f887b58026d1ff23d0faa009df425
#
_cell.length_a   1.000
_cell.length_b   1.000
_cell.length_c   1.000
_cell.angle_alpha   90.00
_cell.angle_beta   90.00
_cell.angle_gamma   90.00
#
_symmetry.space_group_name_H-M   'P 1'
#
loop_
_entity.id
_entity.type
_entity.pdbx_description
1 polymer ?
#
loop_
_entity_poly.entity_id
_entity_poly.type
_entity_poly.pdbx_seq_one_letter_code
_entity_poly.pdbx_strand_id
1 'polypeptide(L)'
;MTKISIDKAKKEKLFYFVVTGVIYRASDGRCLILKRSKNEIVHGGLWGVIGGKLEWQDLTKSKITRMNYDIPNWEEAIEKLLYREAEEEAGVRVTDPKYLTSVAYVRNDHIPVIAAKFGVKYGAGKVKLAPEFDDFGWVNAEEIKSYNIIKGIDKEISMAIKVYT
;
A
#
# COMPACT_ATOMS: atom_id res chain seq x y z
N MET A 1 13.02 -15.44 19.25
CA MET A 1 12.00 -15.12 18.22
C MET A 1 10.68 -14.87 18.90
N THR A 2 10.02 -13.76 18.63
CA THR A 2 8.72 -13.44 19.25
C THR A 2 7.66 -14.42 18.78
N LYS A 3 6.96 -15.05 19.73
CA LYS A 3 5.86 -15.96 19.43
C LYS A 3 4.60 -15.14 19.11
N ILE A 4 3.99 -15.41 17.98
CA ILE A 4 2.69 -14.83 17.58
C ILE A 4 1.66 -15.96 17.58
N SER A 5 0.48 -15.71 18.17
CA SER A 5 -0.65 -16.64 18.17
C SER A 5 -1.97 -15.87 18.23
N ILE A 6 -2.99 -16.39 17.59
CA ILE A 6 -4.37 -15.89 17.64
C ILE A 6 -5.29 -16.76 18.49
N ASP A 7 -4.75 -17.78 19.20
CA ASP A 7 -5.56 -18.78 19.92
C ASP A 7 -6.49 -18.16 20.98
N LYS A 8 -6.07 -17.02 21.55
CA LYS A 8 -6.86 -16.26 22.55
C LYS A 8 -7.57 -15.04 21.96
N ALA A 9 -7.42 -14.81 20.66
CA ALA A 9 -8.05 -13.64 20.00
C ALA A 9 -9.54 -13.89 19.80
N LYS A 10 -10.32 -12.84 20.01
CA LYS A 10 -11.75 -12.84 19.66
C LYS A 10 -11.87 -12.71 18.15
N LYS A 11 -12.47 -13.69 17.48
CA LYS A 11 -12.57 -13.77 16.01
C LYS A 11 -13.22 -12.53 15.40
N GLU A 12 -14.25 -12.00 16.03
CA GLU A 12 -14.97 -10.79 15.60
C GLU A 12 -14.14 -9.49 15.65
N LYS A 13 -12.91 -9.56 16.16
CA LYS A 13 -11.96 -8.44 16.23
C LYS A 13 -10.78 -8.59 15.26
N LEU A 14 -10.77 -9.65 14.46
CA LEU A 14 -9.68 -9.94 13.54
C LEU A 14 -10.01 -9.40 12.13
N PHE A 15 -9.11 -8.60 11.60
CA PHE A 15 -9.17 -8.04 10.26
C PHE A 15 -7.84 -8.25 9.55
N TYR A 16 -7.87 -8.42 8.23
CA TYR A 16 -6.68 -8.17 7.44
C TYR A 16 -6.40 -6.66 7.42
N PHE A 17 -5.16 -6.30 7.72
CA PHE A 17 -4.69 -4.94 7.58
C PHE A 17 -3.95 -4.77 6.27
N VAL A 18 -4.42 -3.85 5.44
CA VAL A 18 -3.87 -3.53 4.12
C VAL A 18 -3.44 -2.07 4.09
N VAL A 19 -2.32 -1.79 3.46
CA VAL A 19 -1.95 -0.42 3.09
C VAL A 19 -1.95 -0.28 1.59
N THR A 20 -2.29 0.90 1.10
CA THR A 20 -2.04 1.32 -0.28
C THR A 20 -1.31 2.64 -0.29
N GLY A 21 -0.48 2.87 -1.30
CA GLY A 21 0.32 4.08 -1.42
C GLY A 21 0.25 4.70 -2.81
N VAL A 22 -0.20 5.95 -2.89
CA VAL A 22 -0.10 6.77 -4.10
C VAL A 22 1.28 7.43 -4.11
N ILE A 23 2.13 7.04 -5.05
CA ILE A 23 3.49 7.60 -5.19
C ILE A 23 3.40 8.90 -5.99
N TYR A 24 3.60 10.02 -5.33
CA TYR A 24 3.60 11.37 -5.92
C TYR A 24 5.01 11.80 -6.30
N ARG A 25 5.18 12.27 -7.54
CA ARG A 25 6.44 12.80 -8.05
C ARG A 25 6.39 14.33 -8.11
N ALA A 26 7.18 14.98 -7.26
CA ALA A 26 7.15 16.44 -7.10
C ALA A 26 7.66 17.21 -8.31
N SER A 27 8.52 16.60 -9.15
CA SER A 27 9.12 17.28 -10.32
C SER A 27 8.09 17.67 -11.40
N ASP A 28 6.97 16.95 -11.50
CA ASP A 28 5.93 17.20 -12.50
C ASP A 28 4.50 17.08 -11.95
N GLY A 29 4.33 16.87 -10.64
CA GLY A 29 3.03 16.79 -9.98
C GLY A 29 2.21 15.55 -10.35
N ARG A 30 2.84 14.45 -10.78
CA ARG A 30 2.18 13.23 -11.24
C ARG A 30 2.29 12.12 -10.22
N CYS A 31 1.36 11.18 -10.30
CA CYS A 31 1.30 9.98 -9.46
C CYS A 31 1.52 8.72 -10.30
N LEU A 32 2.22 7.75 -9.71
CA LEU A 32 2.45 6.44 -10.33
C LEU A 32 1.20 5.58 -10.23
N ILE A 33 0.81 5.01 -11.35
CA ILE A 33 -0.19 3.93 -11.42
C ILE A 33 0.42 2.69 -12.05
N LEU A 34 -0.04 1.52 -11.61
CA LEU A 34 0.42 0.22 -12.06
C LEU A 34 -0.76 -0.57 -12.63
N LYS A 35 -0.57 -1.19 -13.79
CA LYS A 35 -1.57 -2.04 -14.41
C LYS A 35 -1.39 -3.49 -13.95
N ARG A 36 -2.36 -4.01 -13.25
CA ARG A 36 -2.34 -5.43 -12.83
C ARG A 36 -2.39 -6.35 -14.03
N SER A 37 -1.63 -7.43 -13.98
CA SER A 37 -1.68 -8.46 -15.02
C SER A 37 -3.12 -9.00 -15.17
N LYS A 38 -3.50 -9.30 -16.41
CA LYS A 38 -4.82 -9.91 -16.70
C LYS A 38 -5.03 -11.25 -16.01
N ASN A 39 -3.94 -11.94 -15.67
CA ASN A 39 -3.96 -13.23 -14.99
C ASN A 39 -4.19 -13.12 -13.47
N GLU A 40 -4.15 -11.91 -12.91
CA GLU A 40 -4.45 -11.69 -11.50
C GLU A 40 -5.92 -11.95 -11.18
N ILE A 41 -6.18 -12.73 -10.14
CA ILE A 41 -7.54 -13.13 -9.72
C ILE A 41 -8.32 -11.89 -9.25
N VAL A 42 -7.65 -10.97 -8.56
CA VAL A 42 -8.28 -9.76 -8.01
C VAL A 42 -7.86 -8.55 -8.85
N HIS A 43 -8.85 -7.88 -9.45
CA HIS A 43 -8.66 -6.67 -10.25
C HIS A 43 -7.71 -6.85 -11.45
N GLY A 44 -7.63 -8.05 -12.04
CA GLY A 44 -6.80 -8.30 -13.22
C GLY A 44 -7.12 -7.35 -14.38
N GLY A 45 -6.07 -6.79 -14.98
CA GLY A 45 -6.17 -5.82 -16.08
C GLY A 45 -6.54 -4.39 -15.69
N LEU A 46 -6.88 -4.13 -14.41
CA LEU A 46 -7.19 -2.79 -13.92
C LEU A 46 -5.92 -2.05 -13.45
N TRP A 47 -6.00 -0.72 -13.51
CA TRP A 47 -4.97 0.16 -13.00
C TRP A 47 -5.20 0.49 -11.53
N GLY A 48 -4.15 0.44 -10.74
CA GLY A 48 -4.15 0.73 -9.31
C GLY A 48 -2.87 1.41 -8.85
N VAL A 49 -2.62 1.38 -7.56
CA VAL A 49 -1.43 1.91 -6.90
C VAL A 49 -0.74 0.78 -6.13
N ILE A 50 0.46 1.04 -5.58
CA ILE A 50 1.14 0.06 -4.75
C ILE A 50 0.33 -0.30 -3.51
N GLY A 51 0.48 -1.52 -3.01
CA GLY A 51 -0.16 -1.90 -1.77
C GLY A 51 0.15 -3.33 -1.34
N GLY A 52 0.03 -3.57 -0.04
CA GLY A 52 0.28 -4.87 0.54
C GLY A 52 -0.41 -5.07 1.88
N LYS A 53 -0.29 -6.29 2.39
CA LYS A 53 -0.84 -6.70 3.67
C LYS A 53 0.25 -6.69 4.72
N LEU A 54 -0.11 -6.26 5.93
CA LEU A 54 0.75 -6.49 7.08
C LEU A 54 0.67 -7.96 7.48
N GLU A 55 1.82 -8.62 7.55
CA GLU A 55 1.93 -10.03 7.86
C GLU A 55 2.77 -10.27 9.11
N TRP A 56 2.61 -11.42 9.75
CA TRP A 56 3.41 -11.77 10.93
C TRP A 56 4.92 -11.75 10.66
N GLN A 57 5.33 -12.09 9.45
CA GLN A 57 6.73 -12.04 9.06
C GLN A 57 7.32 -10.61 9.07
N ASP A 58 6.50 -9.59 8.86
CA ASP A 58 6.95 -8.18 8.98
C ASP A 58 7.42 -7.86 10.41
N LEU A 59 6.87 -8.55 11.39
CA LEU A 59 7.31 -8.47 12.78
C LEU A 59 8.43 -9.46 13.08
N THR A 60 8.26 -10.74 12.75
CA THR A 60 9.18 -11.80 13.17
C THR A 60 10.55 -11.71 12.49
N LYS A 61 10.64 -11.16 11.28
CA LYS A 61 11.90 -10.94 10.54
C LYS A 61 12.54 -9.59 10.82
N SER A 62 11.82 -8.67 11.47
CA SER A 62 12.32 -7.33 11.79
C SER A 62 12.83 -7.28 13.22
N LYS A 63 13.81 -6.39 13.45
CA LYS A 63 14.26 -6.10 14.81
C LYS A 63 13.17 -5.43 15.62
N ILE A 64 13.01 -5.84 16.86
CA ILE A 64 12.23 -5.11 17.86
C ILE A 64 12.86 -3.71 18.00
N THR A 65 12.08 -2.66 17.86
CA THR A 65 12.56 -1.28 17.95
C THR A 65 12.56 -0.78 19.37
N ARG A 66 11.61 -1.27 20.19
CA ARG A 66 11.49 -0.89 21.60
C ARG A 66 10.81 -1.99 22.40
N MET A 67 11.16 -2.11 23.66
CA MET A 67 10.39 -2.86 24.64
C MET A 67 9.51 -1.91 25.45
N ASN A 68 8.25 -2.26 25.60
CA ASN A 68 7.33 -1.61 26.53
C ASN A 68 7.02 -2.62 27.64
N TYR A 69 7.81 -2.55 28.71
CA TYR A 69 7.94 -3.60 29.71
C TYR A 69 8.35 -4.93 29.05
N ASP A 70 7.49 -5.95 29.07
CA ASP A 70 7.68 -7.25 28.42
C ASP A 70 7.07 -7.35 27.01
N ILE A 71 6.49 -6.24 26.51
CA ILE A 71 5.81 -6.19 25.21
C ILE A 71 6.77 -5.67 24.14
N PRO A 72 7.15 -6.50 23.14
CA PRO A 72 7.97 -6.04 22.03
C PRO A 72 7.18 -5.15 21.08
N ASN A 73 7.77 -4.02 20.68
CA ASN A 73 7.18 -3.05 19.78
C ASN A 73 8.01 -2.94 18.49
N TRP A 74 7.32 -2.83 17.37
CA TRP A 74 7.86 -2.49 16.05
C TRP A 74 7.29 -1.14 15.62
N GLU A 75 8.06 -0.10 15.81
CA GLU A 75 7.70 1.26 15.41
C GLU A 75 7.82 1.43 13.90
N GLU A 76 7.05 2.37 13.33
CA GLU A 76 7.01 2.66 11.89
C GLU A 76 6.61 1.42 11.04
N ALA A 77 5.76 0.55 11.58
CA ALA A 77 5.38 -0.69 10.89
C ALA A 77 4.66 -0.43 9.56
N ILE A 78 3.82 0.60 9.50
CA ILE A 78 3.08 0.99 8.28
C ILE A 78 4.03 1.62 7.26
N GLU A 79 4.90 2.52 7.68
CA GLU A 79 5.89 3.18 6.83
C GLU A 79 6.83 2.16 6.20
N LYS A 80 7.35 1.24 7.00
CA LYS A 80 8.22 0.15 6.52
C LYS A 80 7.50 -0.75 5.50
N LEU A 81 6.23 -1.05 5.75
CA LEU A 81 5.41 -1.81 4.80
C LEU A 81 5.26 -1.05 3.48
N LEU A 82 4.93 0.24 3.52
CA LEU A 82 4.84 1.08 2.31
C LEU A 82 6.15 1.14 1.52
N TYR A 83 7.29 1.27 2.22
CA TYR A 83 8.61 1.30 1.58
C TYR A 83 8.93 -0.03 0.91
N ARG A 84 8.64 -1.13 1.58
CA ARG A 84 8.82 -2.47 1.03
C ARG A 84 7.97 -2.68 -0.22
N GLU A 85 6.68 -2.37 -0.17
CA GLU A 85 5.78 -2.54 -1.32
C GLU A 85 6.19 -1.66 -2.51
N ALA A 86 6.63 -0.41 -2.27
CA ALA A 86 7.13 0.46 -3.33
C ALA A 86 8.36 -0.14 -4.04
N GLU A 87 9.27 -0.75 -3.28
CA GLU A 87 10.46 -1.40 -3.83
C GLU A 87 10.13 -2.73 -4.51
N GLU A 88 9.30 -3.57 -3.89
CA GLU A 88 8.92 -4.88 -4.43
C GLU A 88 8.05 -4.76 -5.69
N GLU A 89 7.02 -3.92 -5.68
CA GLU A 89 6.05 -3.81 -6.78
C GLU A 89 6.50 -2.88 -7.92
N ALA A 90 7.21 -1.79 -7.59
CA ALA A 90 7.57 -0.76 -8.55
C ALA A 90 9.09 -0.49 -8.68
N GLY A 91 9.93 -1.09 -7.84
CA GLY A 91 11.38 -0.90 -7.88
C GLY A 91 11.86 0.50 -7.51
N VAL A 92 11.04 1.28 -6.79
CA VAL A 92 11.34 2.66 -6.44
C VAL A 92 11.41 2.86 -4.93
N ARG A 93 12.19 3.84 -4.50
CA ARG A 93 12.25 4.29 -3.11
C ARG A 93 11.32 5.48 -2.92
N VAL A 94 10.61 5.47 -1.81
CA VAL A 94 9.63 6.51 -1.44
C VAL A 94 9.92 7.08 -0.06
N THR A 95 9.39 8.26 0.21
CA THR A 95 9.57 9.00 1.45
C THR A 95 8.29 9.73 1.85
N ASP A 96 8.30 10.36 3.02
CA ASP A 96 7.27 11.29 3.51
C ASP A 96 5.83 10.72 3.40
N PRO A 97 5.54 9.57 4.05
CA PRO A 97 4.20 8.99 4.01
C PRO A 97 3.21 9.90 4.73
N LYS A 98 2.06 10.15 4.09
CA LYS A 98 0.96 10.95 4.65
C LYS A 98 -0.34 10.16 4.54
N TYR A 99 -1.03 10.04 5.66
CA TYR A 99 -2.35 9.41 5.70
C TYR A 99 -3.35 10.21 4.86
N LEU A 100 -4.09 9.52 4.00
CA LEU A 100 -5.14 10.10 3.16
C LEU A 100 -6.53 9.75 3.69
N THR A 101 -6.83 8.46 3.80
CA THR A 101 -8.13 7.96 4.23
C THR A 101 -8.04 6.46 4.58
N SER A 102 -9.14 5.89 5.04
CA SER A 102 -9.28 4.45 5.24
C SER A 102 -10.64 3.96 4.80
N VAL A 103 -10.73 2.67 4.55
CA VAL A 103 -11.97 1.98 4.24
C VAL A 103 -11.98 0.60 4.90
N ALA A 104 -13.12 0.21 5.45
CA ALA A 104 -13.35 -1.16 5.89
C ALA A 104 -14.33 -1.83 4.92
N TYR A 105 -14.06 -3.07 4.57
CA TYR A 105 -14.91 -3.85 3.66
C TYR A 105 -14.80 -5.35 3.97
N VAL A 106 -15.74 -6.10 3.42
CA VAL A 106 -15.71 -7.56 3.47
C VAL A 106 -15.45 -8.09 2.07
N ARG A 107 -14.44 -8.92 1.94
CA ARG A 107 -14.07 -9.58 0.68
C ARG A 107 -15.12 -10.60 0.25
N ASN A 108 -15.06 -11.04 -1.01
CA ASN A 108 -15.96 -12.08 -1.53
C ASN A 108 -15.81 -13.43 -0.79
N ASP A 109 -14.64 -13.69 -0.19
CA ASP A 109 -14.37 -14.86 0.65
C ASP A 109 -14.72 -14.62 2.14
N HIS A 110 -15.49 -13.59 2.43
CA HIS A 110 -15.99 -13.21 3.76
C HIS A 110 -14.94 -12.75 4.77
N ILE A 111 -13.71 -12.48 4.35
CA ILE A 111 -12.66 -11.94 5.22
C ILE A 111 -12.86 -10.43 5.38
N PRO A 112 -13.00 -9.92 6.63
CA PRO A 112 -13.05 -8.48 6.87
C PRO A 112 -11.66 -7.85 6.72
N VAL A 113 -11.62 -6.68 6.12
CA VAL A 113 -10.40 -5.92 5.82
C VAL A 113 -10.54 -4.49 6.31
N ILE A 114 -9.46 -3.95 6.86
CA ILE A 114 -9.26 -2.53 7.03
C ILE A 114 -8.08 -2.10 6.15
N ALA A 115 -8.33 -1.18 5.24
CA ALA A 115 -7.31 -0.62 4.35
C ALA A 115 -7.03 0.83 4.74
N ALA A 116 -5.78 1.13 5.06
CA ALA A 116 -5.28 2.48 5.28
C ALA A 116 -4.57 2.96 4.00
N LYS A 117 -4.92 4.15 3.54
CA LYS A 117 -4.48 4.71 2.27
C LYS A 117 -3.58 5.91 2.50
N PHE A 118 -2.43 5.90 1.85
CA PHE A 118 -1.37 6.90 2.02
C PHE A 118 -0.98 7.54 0.70
N GLY A 119 -0.52 8.79 0.79
CA GLY A 119 0.37 9.36 -0.20
C GLY A 119 1.81 9.14 0.25
N VAL A 120 2.73 8.93 -0.68
CA VAL A 120 4.17 8.86 -0.45
C VAL A 120 4.88 9.63 -1.56
N LYS A 121 6.00 10.30 -1.23
CA LYS A 121 6.79 10.98 -2.25
C LYS A 121 7.74 10.00 -2.95
N TYR A 122 7.79 10.09 -4.27
CA TYR A 122 8.86 9.45 -5.05
C TYR A 122 10.21 10.03 -4.64
N GLY A 123 11.12 9.16 -4.23
CA GLY A 123 12.46 9.54 -3.79
C GLY A 123 13.52 9.26 -4.85
N ALA A 124 13.59 8.04 -5.34
CA ALA A 124 14.61 7.60 -6.31
C ALA A 124 14.27 6.25 -6.94
N GLY A 125 15.00 5.91 -8.00
CA GLY A 125 14.94 4.63 -8.68
C GLY A 125 14.26 4.73 -10.05
N LYS A 126 14.47 3.76 -10.89
CA LYS A 126 13.71 3.54 -12.14
C LYS A 126 12.57 2.58 -11.86
N VAL A 127 11.39 2.85 -12.40
CA VAL A 127 10.26 1.92 -12.28
C VAL A 127 10.64 0.58 -12.92
N LYS A 128 10.59 -0.46 -12.10
CA LYS A 128 10.78 -1.84 -12.49
C LYS A 128 9.66 -2.66 -11.87
N LEU A 129 8.76 -3.13 -12.71
CA LEU A 129 7.55 -3.82 -12.27
C LEU A 129 7.84 -5.23 -11.77
N ALA A 130 7.16 -5.61 -10.70
CA ALA A 130 7.03 -7.01 -10.30
C ALA A 130 6.18 -7.79 -11.32
N PRO A 131 6.29 -9.14 -11.36
CA PRO A 131 5.62 -9.98 -12.36
C PRO A 131 4.09 -9.86 -12.39
N GLU A 132 3.46 -9.43 -11.32
CA GLU A 132 2.02 -9.23 -11.20
C GLU A 132 1.50 -7.96 -11.90
N PHE A 133 2.39 -7.15 -12.48
CA PHE A 133 2.03 -5.94 -13.21
C PHE A 133 2.56 -5.97 -14.65
N ASP A 134 1.71 -5.54 -15.59
CA ASP A 134 2.04 -5.53 -17.02
C ASP A 134 2.55 -4.18 -17.52
N ASP A 135 2.19 -3.09 -16.85
CA ASP A 135 2.47 -1.71 -17.31
C ASP A 135 2.43 -0.71 -16.16
N PHE A 136 2.97 0.48 -16.40
CA PHE A 136 2.89 1.61 -15.46
C PHE A 136 2.69 2.94 -16.20
N GLY A 137 2.19 3.93 -15.48
CA GLY A 137 2.07 5.29 -15.99
C GLY A 137 2.22 6.32 -14.89
N TRP A 138 2.63 7.52 -15.26
CA TRP A 138 2.63 8.70 -14.41
C TRP A 138 1.51 9.62 -14.85
N VAL A 139 0.53 9.85 -13.99
CA VAL A 139 -0.71 10.55 -14.31
C VAL A 139 -1.03 11.67 -13.33
N ASN A 140 -1.71 12.70 -13.81
CA ASN A 140 -2.34 13.70 -12.96
C ASN A 140 -3.84 13.40 -12.76
N ALA A 141 -4.55 14.26 -12.03
CA ALA A 141 -5.96 14.08 -11.69
C ALA A 141 -6.93 14.07 -12.89
N GLU A 142 -6.55 14.65 -14.03
CA GLU A 142 -7.34 14.62 -15.26
C GLU A 142 -7.03 13.38 -16.10
N GLU A 143 -5.75 13.07 -16.26
CA GLU A 143 -5.30 11.94 -17.07
C GLU A 143 -5.81 10.60 -16.54
N ILE A 144 -5.90 10.42 -15.22
CA ILE A 144 -6.38 9.17 -14.60
C ILE A 144 -7.80 8.81 -15.05
N LYS A 145 -8.63 9.76 -15.42
CA LYS A 145 -10.02 9.56 -15.86
C LYS A 145 -10.13 8.75 -17.15
N SER A 146 -9.07 8.67 -17.94
CA SER A 146 -9.01 7.87 -19.18
C SER A 146 -8.61 6.41 -18.97
N TYR A 147 -8.23 6.04 -17.75
CA TYR A 147 -7.77 4.69 -17.42
C TYR A 147 -8.89 3.83 -16.83
N ASN A 148 -8.85 2.54 -17.10
CA ASN A 148 -9.75 1.56 -16.46
C ASN A 148 -9.19 1.19 -15.08
N ILE A 149 -9.60 1.96 -14.08
CA ILE A 149 -9.03 1.91 -12.73
C ILE A 149 -9.82 1.03 -11.75
N ILE A 150 -9.16 0.59 -10.71
CA ILE A 150 -9.82 0.11 -9.49
C ILE A 150 -10.60 1.30 -8.90
N LYS A 151 -11.87 1.09 -8.56
CA LYS A 151 -12.76 2.16 -8.07
C LYS A 151 -12.17 2.88 -6.85
N GLY A 152 -12.12 4.22 -6.93
CA GLY A 152 -11.64 5.08 -5.86
C GLY A 152 -10.18 5.57 -6.04
N ILE A 153 -9.40 4.98 -6.95
CA ILE A 153 -8.02 5.39 -7.21
C ILE A 153 -7.92 6.83 -7.69
N ASP A 154 -8.87 7.30 -8.50
CA ASP A 154 -8.97 8.69 -8.95
C ASP A 154 -9.07 9.69 -7.78
N LYS A 155 -9.87 9.35 -6.77
CA LYS A 155 -9.99 10.15 -5.55
C LYS A 155 -8.70 10.12 -4.72
N GLU A 156 -8.09 8.96 -4.58
CA GLU A 156 -6.82 8.80 -3.85
C GLU A 156 -5.70 9.61 -4.50
N ILE A 157 -5.60 9.61 -5.83
CA ILE A 157 -4.65 10.43 -6.60
C ILE A 157 -4.89 11.92 -6.34
N SER A 158 -6.14 12.37 -6.42
CA SER A 158 -6.49 13.77 -6.14
C SER A 158 -6.13 14.18 -4.72
N MET A 159 -6.36 13.31 -3.73
CA MET A 159 -5.99 13.54 -2.33
C MET A 159 -4.48 13.61 -2.15
N ALA A 160 -3.73 12.71 -2.79
CA ALA A 160 -2.27 12.69 -2.71
C ALA A 160 -1.66 13.96 -3.34
N ILE A 161 -2.12 14.37 -4.51
CA ILE A 161 -1.69 15.64 -5.13
C ILE A 161 -1.94 16.81 -4.17
N LYS A 162 -3.15 16.91 -3.62
CA LYS A 162 -3.52 17.99 -2.70
C LYS A 162 -2.65 18.06 -1.44
N VAL A 163 -2.27 16.90 -0.90
CA VAL A 163 -1.47 16.82 0.34
C VAL A 163 -0.03 17.28 0.12
N TYR A 164 0.50 17.17 -1.11
CA TYR A 164 1.88 17.51 -1.44
C TYR A 164 2.04 18.84 -2.20
N THR A 165 0.96 19.47 -2.58
CA THR A 165 0.94 20.82 -3.19
C THR A 165 0.39 21.86 -2.23
#